data_c829aa87f63e0c866e9794a7aa02c052
#
_entry.id   c829aa87f63e0c866e9794a7aa02c052
#
_cell.length_a   1.000
_cell.length_b   1.000
_cell.length_c   1.000
_cell.angle_alpha   90.00
_cell.angle_beta   90.00
_cell.angle_gamma   90.00
#
_symmetry.space_group_name_H-M   'P 1'
#
loop_
_entity.id
_entity.type
_entity.pdbx_description
1 polymer ?
#
loop_
_entity_poly.entity_id
_entity_poly.type
_entity_poly.pdbx_seq_one_letter_code
_entity_poly.pdbx_strand_id
1 'polypeptide(L)'
;MHRWSAASLAAAAMLVGLSVVACAPASEGSDGATETTSLPISPLGSYLAARHAQQEHDYARAAEFMSQALVDDPGNLDLVRQAFVLRVSEGRIAEATPLAQRLAEVDRSAGLPQVVLLLNDAKNGDFAAAAQRARALPGEGAQRLAQPLLIAWCELGAHKPDAALHALDALDALRGVDTLKELHTALIADAVDRVDAAEQAYRKALGDEVRLTWRSVELAGNFYERRQRSEEARRLYERLAGGDQSTSVASDALARIARGELPQRVIATPLDGLAEALFDLASILDQRETLDASLVYARLALDLRPDFPLAQLLVAEIDEDQKHTAAALADYRAIDPKSPLGWTARLRAAVALDTLDRTDEAADELNRMAAERPKDPEPLIELGDILRGRNRFTDAVNAYDAAISRVGDAQPQHWRLYYSRAAALERSGQWARAEADLKRALELKPDQPLVLNYLGYSWIDRGEHLDQGLSMVRRAVELRPNDGYIVDSLGWAYYRLGEFANATQFLEKAIELLPEDPTVNDHLGDAYWQQGRAVEARYQWRRALQFKPEADQVKAIETKIDQGIAKLPAAAAARGG
;
A
#
# COMPACT_ATOMS: atom_id res chain seq x y z
N MET A 1 6.31 3.00 -7.76
CA MET A 1 4.96 2.71 -8.22
C MET A 1 4.82 1.26 -8.71
N HIS A 2 5.27 0.32 -7.96
CA HIS A 2 5.18 -1.10 -8.28
C HIS A 2 5.04 -1.89 -7.00
N ARG A 3 3.87 -1.83 -6.38
CA ARG A 3 3.48 -2.79 -5.34
C ARG A 3 1.98 -2.93 -5.23
N TRP A 4 1.35 -3.32 -6.33
CA TRP A 4 0.08 -4.01 -6.26
C TRP A 4 0.37 -5.50 -6.46
N SER A 5 1.01 -6.12 -5.50
CA SER A 5 1.09 -7.57 -5.42
C SER A 5 0.09 -8.04 -4.36
N ALA A 6 -0.81 -8.85 -4.81
CA ALA A 6 -1.73 -9.64 -4.01
C ALA A 6 -1.04 -10.30 -2.81
N ALA A 7 -1.06 -9.63 -1.68
CA ALA A 7 -0.67 -10.17 -0.38
C ALA A 7 -1.63 -9.59 0.67
N SER A 8 -2.90 -9.88 0.51
CA SER A 8 -3.93 -9.59 1.50
C SER A 8 -4.98 -10.68 1.45
N LEU A 9 -4.55 -11.89 1.79
CA LEU A 9 -5.41 -13.01 2.13
C LEU A 9 -4.69 -13.81 3.20
N ALA A 10 -4.68 -13.30 4.39
CA ALA A 10 -4.57 -13.93 5.70
C ALA A 10 -4.18 -12.86 6.74
N ALA A 11 -5.07 -11.93 7.06
CA ALA A 11 -4.97 -11.20 8.31
C ALA A 11 -5.62 -12.07 9.39
N ALA A 12 -4.83 -12.96 9.98
CA ALA A 12 -5.16 -13.52 11.27
C ALA A 12 -5.03 -12.40 12.31
N ALA A 13 -6.17 -11.97 12.86
CA ALA A 13 -6.21 -11.02 13.97
C ALA A 13 -5.51 -11.66 15.19
N MET A 14 -4.29 -11.22 15.50
CA MET A 14 -3.68 -11.49 16.80
C MET A 14 -4.28 -10.54 17.83
N LEU A 15 -5.28 -10.99 18.55
CA LEU A 15 -5.71 -10.40 19.82
C LEU A 15 -4.73 -10.84 20.91
N VAL A 16 -3.83 -9.94 21.29
CA VAL A 16 -3.02 -10.10 22.51
C VAL A 16 -3.94 -9.85 23.70
N GLY A 17 -4.35 -10.92 24.36
CA GLY A 17 -5.07 -10.87 25.62
C GLY A 17 -4.18 -10.36 26.74
N LEU A 18 -4.32 -9.09 27.14
CA LEU A 18 -3.84 -8.61 28.44
C LEU A 18 -4.77 -9.14 29.54
N SER A 19 -4.23 -9.99 30.39
CA SER A 19 -4.87 -10.44 31.60
C SER A 19 -5.05 -9.26 32.58
N VAL A 20 -6.26 -8.73 32.65
CA VAL A 20 -6.63 -7.76 33.69
C VAL A 20 -6.90 -8.54 34.97
N VAL A 21 -6.01 -8.37 35.95
CA VAL A 21 -6.25 -8.77 37.33
C VAL A 21 -7.35 -7.86 37.88
N ALA A 22 -8.54 -8.43 38.10
CA ALA A 22 -9.64 -7.74 38.73
C ALA A 22 -9.32 -7.53 40.22
N CYS A 23 -9.09 -6.30 40.64
CA CYS A 23 -9.21 -5.89 42.05
C CYS A 23 -10.67 -5.53 42.33
N ALA A 24 -11.23 -6.10 43.40
CA ALA A 24 -12.55 -5.88 43.89
C ALA A 24 -12.79 -4.42 44.34
N PRO A 25 -14.03 -3.90 44.29
CA PRO A 25 -14.30 -2.51 44.68
C PRO A 25 -14.28 -2.34 46.19
N ALA A 26 -13.50 -1.38 46.67
CA ALA A 26 -13.65 -0.85 48.02
C ALA A 26 -14.59 0.36 48.01
N SER A 27 -15.41 0.39 49.03
CA SER A 27 -16.52 1.27 49.34
C SER A 27 -16.25 2.78 49.27
N GLU A 28 -17.29 3.50 48.93
CA GLU A 28 -17.46 4.96 48.92
C GLU A 28 -16.96 5.66 50.17
N GLY A 29 -16.29 6.78 49.99
CA GLY A 29 -15.92 7.70 51.03
C GLY A 29 -15.29 8.98 50.49
N SER A 30 -16.11 10.03 50.47
CA SER A 30 -15.80 11.47 50.54
C SER A 30 -14.93 12.16 49.50
N ASP A 31 -15.52 13.21 48.94
CA ASP A 31 -14.98 14.33 48.20
C ASP A 31 -13.55 14.75 48.58
N GLY A 32 -12.69 14.68 47.62
CA GLY A 32 -11.37 15.32 47.62
C GLY A 32 -10.88 15.30 46.20
N ALA A 33 -11.05 16.40 45.48
CA ALA A 33 -10.41 16.62 44.20
C ALA A 33 -8.89 16.50 44.36
N THR A 34 -8.34 15.32 44.15
CA THR A 34 -6.90 15.15 43.98
C THR A 34 -6.56 15.75 42.60
N GLU A 35 -6.05 16.99 42.62
CA GLU A 35 -5.20 17.46 41.54
C GLU A 35 -4.13 16.37 41.33
N THR A 36 -4.22 15.66 40.24
CA THR A 36 -3.13 14.86 39.72
C THR A 36 -2.03 15.85 39.32
N THR A 37 -1.18 16.23 40.26
CA THR A 37 0.10 16.86 39.96
C THR A 37 0.87 15.86 39.10
N SER A 38 0.81 16.07 37.77
CA SER A 38 1.70 15.39 36.86
C SER A 38 3.12 15.69 37.32
N LEU A 39 3.84 14.67 37.79
CA LEU A 39 5.27 14.80 38.09
C LEU A 39 5.94 15.40 36.84
N PRO A 40 6.81 16.39 36.97
CA PRO A 40 7.52 16.93 35.83
C PRO A 40 8.27 15.80 35.15
N ILE A 41 7.96 15.56 33.88
CA ILE A 41 8.67 14.56 33.09
C ILE A 41 10.13 15.04 33.02
N SER A 42 11.08 14.19 33.41
CA SER A 42 12.49 14.57 33.35
C SER A 42 12.94 14.72 31.89
N PRO A 43 13.95 15.54 31.58
CA PRO A 43 14.49 15.69 30.21
C PRO A 43 14.84 14.36 29.56
N LEU A 44 15.44 13.44 30.32
CA LEU A 44 15.74 12.07 29.89
C LEU A 44 14.46 11.27 29.64
N GLY A 45 13.42 11.43 30.47
CA GLY A 45 12.12 10.79 30.27
C GLY A 45 11.45 11.26 29.00
N SER A 46 11.45 12.57 28.74
CA SER A 46 10.94 13.14 27.49
C SER A 46 11.72 12.63 26.27
N TYR A 47 13.04 12.57 26.34
CA TYR A 47 13.88 12.03 25.28
C TYR A 47 13.58 10.55 24.99
N LEU A 48 13.50 9.70 26.03
CA LEU A 48 13.19 8.28 25.86
C LEU A 48 11.78 8.05 25.31
N ALA A 49 10.80 8.83 25.77
CA ALA A 49 9.45 8.80 25.24
C ALA A 49 9.41 9.21 23.75
N ALA A 50 10.17 10.26 23.38
CA ALA A 50 10.31 10.68 21.97
C ALA A 50 10.91 9.56 21.10
N ARG A 51 11.96 8.90 21.59
CA ARG A 51 12.61 7.79 20.88
C ARG A 51 11.69 6.59 20.72
N HIS A 52 10.91 6.27 21.74
CA HIS A 52 9.92 5.19 21.64
C HIS A 52 8.80 5.54 20.65
N ALA A 53 8.21 6.73 20.76
CA ALA A 53 7.20 7.20 19.82
C ALA A 53 7.74 7.22 18.36
N GLN A 54 9.01 7.59 18.16
CA GLN A 54 9.65 7.54 16.84
C GLN A 54 9.81 6.10 16.31
N GLN A 55 10.11 5.12 17.18
CA GLN A 55 10.19 3.70 16.77
C GLN A 55 8.84 3.13 16.38
N GLU A 56 7.79 3.63 17.02
CA GLU A 56 6.40 3.33 16.65
C GLU A 56 5.90 4.21 15.48
N HIS A 57 6.79 5.03 14.89
CA HIS A 57 6.51 6.00 13.83
C HIS A 57 5.45 7.07 14.20
N ASP A 58 5.08 7.21 15.48
CA ASP A 58 4.21 8.29 15.97
C ASP A 58 5.00 9.60 16.02
N TYR A 59 5.20 10.21 14.84
CA TYR A 59 6.03 11.41 14.72
C TYR A 59 5.43 12.60 15.47
N ALA A 60 4.10 12.67 15.62
CA ALA A 60 3.42 13.72 16.35
C ALA A 60 3.85 13.75 17.83
N ARG A 61 3.69 12.64 18.50
CA ARG A 61 4.12 12.50 19.90
C ARG A 61 5.63 12.57 20.04
N ALA A 62 6.38 11.97 19.11
CA ALA A 62 7.83 12.04 19.10
C ALA A 62 8.31 13.50 19.06
N ALA A 63 7.72 14.33 18.20
CA ALA A 63 8.05 15.76 18.09
C ALA A 63 7.68 16.57 19.33
N GLU A 64 6.54 16.27 19.97
CA GLU A 64 6.13 16.90 21.24
C GLU A 64 7.13 16.58 22.37
N PHE A 65 7.42 15.30 22.60
CA PHE A 65 8.36 14.87 23.64
C PHE A 65 9.78 15.37 23.36
N MET A 66 10.21 15.37 22.09
CA MET A 66 11.53 15.90 21.74
C MET A 66 11.62 17.41 21.98
N SER A 67 10.52 18.14 21.73
CA SER A 67 10.46 19.57 22.01
C SER A 67 10.56 19.86 23.52
N GLN A 68 9.94 19.03 24.37
CA GLN A 68 10.09 19.14 25.82
C GLN A 68 11.53 18.88 26.26
N ALA A 69 12.17 17.83 25.73
CA ALA A 69 13.59 17.56 26.01
C ALA A 69 14.49 18.72 25.58
N LEU A 70 14.19 19.37 24.46
CA LEU A 70 14.94 20.51 23.93
C LEU A 70 14.77 21.79 24.77
N VAL A 71 13.61 21.98 25.43
CA VAL A 71 13.40 23.12 26.36
C VAL A 71 14.36 23.05 27.52
N ASP A 72 14.63 21.86 28.04
CA ASP A 72 15.50 21.67 29.23
C ASP A 72 16.99 21.73 28.89
N ASP A 73 17.38 21.38 27.65
CA ASP A 73 18.76 21.47 27.15
C ASP A 73 18.79 22.09 25.75
N PRO A 74 18.53 23.41 25.66
CA PRO A 74 18.40 24.10 24.36
C PRO A 74 19.72 24.18 23.58
N GLY A 75 20.87 23.95 24.24
CA GLY A 75 22.20 23.93 23.61
C GLY A 75 22.58 22.64 22.92
N ASN A 76 21.85 21.59 23.15
CA ASN A 76 22.16 20.24 22.67
C ASN A 76 21.84 20.07 21.19
N LEU A 77 22.89 20.03 20.37
CA LEU A 77 22.75 19.93 18.91
C LEU A 77 22.14 18.61 18.43
N ASP A 78 22.28 17.53 19.18
CA ASP A 78 21.69 16.25 18.83
C ASP A 78 20.17 16.27 19.06
N LEU A 79 19.71 16.91 20.14
CA LEU A 79 18.28 17.15 20.35
C LEU A 79 17.70 18.08 19.29
N VAL A 80 18.43 19.16 18.92
CA VAL A 80 18.02 20.07 17.83
C VAL A 80 17.88 19.30 16.53
N ARG A 81 18.84 18.42 16.19
CA ARG A 81 18.80 17.62 14.95
C ARG A 81 17.59 16.68 14.93
N GLN A 82 17.34 16.00 16.04
CA GLN A 82 16.20 15.08 16.15
C GLN A 82 14.86 15.84 16.10
N ALA A 83 14.72 16.92 16.87
CA ALA A 83 13.53 17.76 16.84
C ALA A 83 13.27 18.32 15.43
N PHE A 84 14.32 18.74 14.72
CA PHE A 84 14.24 19.21 13.36
C PHE A 84 13.66 18.14 12.40
N VAL A 85 14.24 16.94 12.40
CA VAL A 85 13.79 15.85 11.53
C VAL A 85 12.33 15.48 11.83
N LEU A 86 11.97 15.33 13.10
CA LEU A 86 10.59 15.01 13.51
C LEU A 86 9.59 16.09 13.06
N ARG A 87 9.93 17.39 13.18
CA ARG A 87 9.08 18.47 12.71
C ARG A 87 8.88 18.44 11.19
N VAL A 88 9.93 18.10 10.43
CA VAL A 88 9.81 17.95 8.97
C VAL A 88 8.95 16.75 8.62
N SER A 89 9.12 15.61 9.27
CA SER A 89 8.32 14.39 9.05
C SER A 89 6.83 14.62 9.32
N GLU A 90 6.50 15.50 10.28
CA GLU A 90 5.12 15.93 10.53
C GLU A 90 4.57 16.98 9.56
N GLY A 91 5.42 17.51 8.67
CA GLY A 91 5.03 18.62 7.78
C GLY A 91 4.98 19.97 8.48
N ARG A 92 5.49 20.12 9.72
CA ARG A 92 5.55 21.38 10.48
C ARG A 92 6.80 22.20 10.12
N ILE A 93 6.92 22.51 8.81
CA ILE A 93 8.14 23.09 8.24
C ILE A 93 8.43 24.49 8.79
N ALA A 94 7.39 25.28 9.07
CA ALA A 94 7.55 26.59 9.70
C ALA A 94 8.25 26.51 11.08
N GLU A 95 7.97 25.47 11.86
CA GLU A 95 8.62 25.22 13.16
C GLU A 95 9.99 24.55 13.03
N ALA A 96 10.21 23.82 11.94
CA ALA A 96 11.51 23.23 11.63
C ALA A 96 12.54 24.28 11.17
N THR A 97 12.10 25.36 10.52
CA THR A 97 12.97 26.39 9.94
C THR A 97 13.95 27.02 10.94
N PRO A 98 13.56 27.46 12.16
CA PRO A 98 14.51 27.97 13.14
C PRO A 98 15.54 26.92 13.60
N LEU A 99 15.15 25.66 13.68
CA LEU A 99 16.06 24.57 14.02
C LEU A 99 17.05 24.31 12.87
N ALA A 100 16.59 24.39 11.61
CA ALA A 100 17.44 24.32 10.42
C ALA A 100 18.50 25.43 10.41
N GLN A 101 18.13 26.67 10.78
CA GLN A 101 19.08 27.79 10.89
C GLN A 101 20.19 27.50 11.89
N ARG A 102 19.84 27.05 13.09
CA ARG A 102 20.81 26.67 14.12
C ARG A 102 21.75 25.56 13.68
N LEU A 103 21.24 24.52 12.98
CA LEU A 103 22.06 23.44 12.46
C LEU A 103 23.00 23.91 11.35
N ALA A 104 22.53 24.79 10.47
CA ALA A 104 23.33 25.36 9.38
C ALA A 104 24.42 26.34 9.86
N GLU A 105 24.27 26.99 11.03
CA GLU A 105 25.31 27.81 11.65
C GLU A 105 26.53 26.97 12.09
N VAL A 106 26.28 25.73 12.55
CA VAL A 106 27.31 24.82 13.01
C VAL A 106 27.90 24.01 11.84
N ASP A 107 27.04 23.53 10.95
CA ASP A 107 27.45 22.73 9.79
C ASP A 107 26.77 23.26 8.52
N ARG A 108 27.52 24.03 7.74
CA ARG A 108 27.06 24.59 6.47
C ARG A 108 26.80 23.54 5.39
N SER A 109 27.30 22.32 5.57
CA SER A 109 27.09 21.19 4.64
C SER A 109 25.91 20.29 5.04
N ALA A 110 25.20 20.60 6.14
CA ALA A 110 24.05 19.83 6.59
C ALA A 110 22.95 19.78 5.51
N GLY A 111 22.79 18.63 4.85
CA GLY A 111 21.96 18.49 3.63
C GLY A 111 20.51 18.91 3.82
N LEU A 112 19.73 18.21 4.68
CA LEU A 112 18.30 18.48 4.85
C LEU A 112 18.01 19.87 5.47
N PRO A 113 18.74 20.37 6.50
CA PRO A 113 18.58 21.75 6.95
C PRO A 113 18.77 22.80 5.83
N GLN A 114 19.77 22.61 4.98
CA GLN A 114 19.98 23.51 3.83
C GLN A 114 18.83 23.44 2.81
N VAL A 115 18.24 22.26 2.58
CA VAL A 115 17.05 22.13 1.73
C VAL A 115 15.88 22.92 2.31
N VAL A 116 15.59 22.79 3.61
CA VAL A 116 14.50 23.56 4.26
C VAL A 116 14.73 25.07 4.13
N LEU A 117 15.95 25.52 4.36
CA LEU A 117 16.29 26.96 4.23
C LEU A 117 16.22 27.45 2.79
N LEU A 118 16.63 26.63 1.81
CA LEU A 118 16.47 26.90 0.39
C LEU A 118 14.99 27.12 0.02
N LEU A 119 14.12 26.21 0.48
CA LEU A 119 12.68 26.32 0.20
C LEU A 119 12.08 27.55 0.86
N ASN A 120 12.53 27.90 2.07
CA ASN A 120 12.12 29.12 2.73
C ASN A 120 12.56 30.38 1.94
N ASP A 121 13.80 30.43 1.43
CA ASP A 121 14.27 31.53 0.59
C ASP A 121 13.41 31.62 -0.69
N ALA A 122 13.14 30.50 -1.36
CA ALA A 122 12.30 30.45 -2.56
C ALA A 122 10.85 30.92 -2.31
N LYS A 123 10.24 30.50 -1.18
CA LYS A 123 8.89 30.95 -0.75
C LYS A 123 8.84 32.47 -0.53
N ASN A 124 9.94 33.06 -0.05
CA ASN A 124 10.08 34.49 0.13
C ASN A 124 10.44 35.25 -1.17
N GLY A 125 10.57 34.56 -2.30
CA GLY A 125 10.90 35.12 -3.61
C GLY A 125 12.41 35.31 -3.85
N ASP A 126 13.27 34.97 -2.90
CA ASP A 126 14.73 35.05 -3.08
C ASP A 126 15.29 33.76 -3.71
N PHE A 127 14.91 33.55 -4.97
CA PHE A 127 15.40 32.42 -5.77
C PHE A 127 16.91 32.45 -6.01
N ALA A 128 17.55 33.63 -5.93
CA ALA A 128 19.00 33.73 -6.08
C ALA A 128 19.73 33.16 -4.86
N ALA A 129 19.29 33.47 -3.65
CA ALA A 129 19.78 32.87 -2.42
C ALA A 129 19.47 31.35 -2.39
N ALA A 130 18.27 30.95 -2.77
CA ALA A 130 17.88 29.54 -2.88
C ALA A 130 18.81 28.75 -3.82
N ALA A 131 19.11 29.29 -5.02
CA ALA A 131 20.05 28.66 -5.97
C ALA A 131 21.47 28.56 -5.40
N GLN A 132 21.91 29.54 -4.63
CA GLN A 132 23.23 29.51 -3.98
C GLN A 132 23.29 28.39 -2.94
N ARG A 133 22.24 28.24 -2.10
CA ARG A 133 22.15 27.11 -1.15
C ARG A 133 22.11 25.76 -1.85
N ALA A 134 21.31 25.65 -2.93
CA ALA A 134 21.24 24.41 -3.71
C ALA A 134 22.62 23.96 -4.20
N ARG A 135 23.46 24.89 -4.67
CA ARG A 135 24.84 24.58 -5.12
C ARG A 135 25.77 24.14 -3.99
N ALA A 136 25.47 24.55 -2.75
CA ALA A 136 26.25 24.20 -1.56
C ALA A 136 25.84 22.85 -0.96
N LEU A 137 24.78 22.21 -1.45
CA LEU A 137 24.37 20.89 -0.98
C LEU A 137 25.45 19.84 -1.24
N PRO A 138 25.64 18.88 -0.33
CA PRO A 138 26.58 17.78 -0.57
C PRO A 138 26.14 16.93 -1.76
N GLY A 139 27.07 16.53 -2.62
CA GLY A 139 26.80 15.70 -3.80
C GLY A 139 26.71 14.20 -3.49
N GLU A 140 26.13 13.81 -2.35
CA GLU A 140 26.08 12.44 -1.86
C GLU A 140 24.64 12.02 -1.54
N GLY A 141 24.37 10.71 -1.53
CA GLY A 141 23.06 10.16 -1.21
C GLY A 141 21.95 10.74 -2.08
N ALA A 142 20.79 11.01 -1.49
CA ALA A 142 19.63 11.58 -2.17
C ALA A 142 19.91 13.00 -2.72
N GLN A 143 20.81 13.77 -2.10
CA GLN A 143 21.18 15.11 -2.57
C GLN A 143 21.87 15.09 -3.92
N ARG A 144 22.55 14.02 -4.30
CA ARG A 144 23.16 13.89 -5.63
C ARG A 144 22.12 13.97 -6.76
N LEU A 145 20.91 13.47 -6.50
CA LEU A 145 19.78 13.57 -7.42
C LEU A 145 19.01 14.89 -7.24
N ALA A 146 18.82 15.31 -5.99
CA ALA A 146 18.06 16.51 -5.64
C ALA A 146 18.71 17.79 -6.15
N GLN A 147 20.02 17.91 -5.96
CA GLN A 147 20.77 19.15 -6.19
C GLN A 147 20.57 19.74 -7.60
N PRO A 148 20.75 18.99 -8.71
CA PRO A 148 20.53 19.53 -10.06
C PRO A 148 19.11 20.03 -10.29
N LEU A 149 18.11 19.30 -9.79
CA LEU A 149 16.70 19.66 -9.91
C LEU A 149 16.39 20.93 -9.14
N LEU A 150 16.83 21.02 -7.89
CA LEU A 150 16.62 22.20 -7.05
C LEU A 150 17.33 23.44 -7.63
N ILE A 151 18.57 23.29 -8.14
CA ILE A 151 19.28 24.39 -8.82
C ILE A 151 18.46 24.83 -10.03
N ALA A 152 17.99 23.91 -10.87
CA ALA A 152 17.27 24.22 -12.10
C ALA A 152 16.02 25.07 -11.82
N TRP A 153 15.18 24.67 -10.88
CA TRP A 153 13.98 25.40 -10.56
C TRP A 153 14.25 26.74 -9.85
N CYS A 154 15.28 26.81 -9.00
CA CYS A 154 15.70 28.06 -8.40
C CYS A 154 16.27 29.05 -9.45
N GLU A 155 17.06 28.59 -10.43
CA GLU A 155 17.55 29.42 -11.52
C GLU A 155 16.41 29.91 -12.43
N LEU A 156 15.41 29.06 -12.67
CA LEU A 156 14.19 29.48 -13.37
C LEU A 156 13.47 30.60 -12.62
N GLY A 157 13.29 30.46 -11.30
CA GLY A 157 12.71 31.49 -10.45
C GLY A 157 13.53 32.76 -10.39
N ALA A 158 14.85 32.68 -10.54
CA ALA A 158 15.75 33.82 -10.68
C ALA A 158 15.77 34.44 -12.10
N HIS A 159 14.84 34.01 -12.99
CA HIS A 159 14.72 34.45 -14.39
C HIS A 159 15.93 34.11 -15.28
N LYS A 160 16.58 32.97 -15.03
CA LYS A 160 17.74 32.49 -15.78
C LYS A 160 17.45 31.12 -16.42
N PRO A 161 16.60 31.05 -17.44
CA PRO A 161 16.14 29.79 -18.02
C PRO A 161 17.27 28.94 -18.64
N ASP A 162 18.30 29.57 -19.22
CA ASP A 162 19.44 28.82 -19.79
C ASP A 162 20.27 28.16 -18.69
N ALA A 163 20.49 28.85 -17.57
CA ALA A 163 21.16 28.28 -16.41
C ALA A 163 20.32 27.16 -15.77
N ALA A 164 19.00 27.31 -15.76
CA ALA A 164 18.08 26.29 -15.29
C ALA A 164 18.21 24.98 -16.10
N LEU A 165 18.16 25.08 -17.42
CA LEU A 165 18.31 23.91 -18.30
C LEU A 165 19.70 23.29 -18.19
N HIS A 166 20.75 24.11 -18.15
CA HIS A 166 22.12 23.62 -18.00
C HIS A 166 22.37 22.89 -16.67
N ALA A 167 21.68 23.28 -15.60
CA ALA A 167 21.81 22.59 -14.31
C ALA A 167 21.39 21.12 -14.37
N LEU A 168 20.44 20.78 -15.23
CA LEU A 168 19.97 19.40 -15.43
C LEU A 168 20.99 18.49 -16.12
N ASP A 169 22.01 19.04 -16.80
CA ASP A 169 23.06 18.23 -17.46
C ASP A 169 23.90 17.43 -16.46
N ALA A 170 23.93 17.85 -15.19
CA ALA A 170 24.59 17.08 -14.14
C ALA A 170 23.94 15.70 -13.90
N LEU A 171 22.68 15.52 -14.28
CA LEU A 171 21.97 14.23 -14.20
C LEU A 171 22.50 13.20 -15.20
N ASP A 172 23.18 13.60 -16.29
CA ASP A 172 23.79 12.68 -17.27
C ASP A 172 24.86 11.77 -16.67
N ALA A 173 25.44 12.18 -15.54
CA ALA A 173 26.39 11.37 -14.79
C ALA A 173 25.73 10.23 -13.97
N LEU A 174 24.40 10.18 -13.92
CA LEU A 174 23.61 9.20 -13.17
C LEU A 174 22.93 8.22 -14.13
N ARG A 175 22.87 6.94 -13.75
CA ARG A 175 22.19 5.93 -14.56
C ARG A 175 20.72 5.80 -14.16
N GLY A 176 19.84 5.66 -15.15
CA GLY A 176 18.42 5.36 -14.93
C GLY A 176 17.57 6.57 -14.55
N VAL A 177 18.08 7.78 -14.71
CA VAL A 177 17.36 9.04 -14.42
C VAL A 177 17.06 9.87 -15.67
N ASP A 178 17.26 9.29 -16.86
CA ASP A 178 17.06 9.98 -18.15
C ASP A 178 15.62 10.52 -18.27
N THR A 179 14.62 9.69 -17.91
CA THR A 179 13.21 10.10 -17.93
C THR A 179 12.96 11.30 -17.01
N LEU A 180 13.52 11.30 -15.81
CA LEU A 180 13.41 12.41 -14.86
C LEU A 180 14.05 13.69 -15.41
N LYS A 181 15.27 13.59 -15.96
CA LYS A 181 15.95 14.73 -16.61
C LYS A 181 15.10 15.31 -17.73
N GLU A 182 14.65 14.48 -18.66
CA GLU A 182 13.88 14.93 -19.83
C GLU A 182 12.52 15.51 -19.40
N LEU A 183 11.88 14.97 -18.36
CA LEU A 183 10.64 15.50 -17.84
C LEU A 183 10.81 16.91 -17.29
N HIS A 184 11.81 17.14 -16.42
CA HIS A 184 12.09 18.49 -15.90
C HIS A 184 12.59 19.44 -16.98
N THR A 185 13.34 18.96 -17.98
CA THR A 185 13.71 19.74 -19.15
C THR A 185 12.47 20.22 -19.91
N ALA A 186 11.50 19.33 -20.13
CA ALA A 186 10.24 19.66 -20.79
C ALA A 186 9.43 20.69 -20.02
N LEU A 187 9.30 20.50 -18.69
CA LEU A 187 8.56 21.39 -17.80
C LEU A 187 9.16 22.80 -17.78
N ILE A 188 10.50 22.92 -17.66
CA ILE A 188 11.20 24.22 -17.66
C ILE A 188 11.09 24.88 -19.03
N ALA A 189 11.28 24.13 -20.12
CA ALA A 189 11.14 24.67 -21.48
C ALA A 189 9.71 25.14 -21.77
N ASP A 190 8.69 24.38 -21.31
CA ASP A 190 7.28 24.79 -21.41
C ASP A 190 7.00 26.06 -20.59
N ALA A 191 7.57 26.16 -19.38
CA ALA A 191 7.36 27.31 -18.50
C ALA A 191 7.85 28.65 -19.13
N VAL A 192 8.84 28.56 -20.02
CA VAL A 192 9.40 29.73 -20.73
C VAL A 192 9.01 29.77 -22.22
N ASP A 193 7.96 29.05 -22.59
CA ASP A 193 7.39 28.99 -23.95
C ASP A 193 8.39 28.58 -25.07
N ARG A 194 9.41 27.78 -24.73
CA ARG A 194 10.30 27.11 -25.70
C ARG A 194 9.63 25.83 -26.21
N VAL A 195 8.60 25.98 -27.04
CA VAL A 195 7.66 24.92 -27.43
C VAL A 195 8.36 23.72 -28.04
N ASP A 196 9.25 23.93 -29.02
CA ASP A 196 9.93 22.84 -29.73
C ASP A 196 10.85 22.03 -28.79
N ALA A 197 11.57 22.74 -27.90
CA ALA A 197 12.41 22.09 -26.90
C ALA A 197 11.58 21.29 -25.88
N ALA A 198 10.47 21.85 -25.41
CA ALA A 198 9.55 21.15 -24.51
C ALA A 198 8.97 19.89 -25.14
N GLU A 199 8.51 19.98 -26.40
CA GLU A 199 7.98 18.81 -27.12
C GLU A 199 9.02 17.73 -27.32
N GLN A 200 10.24 18.11 -27.72
CA GLN A 200 11.32 17.16 -27.89
C GLN A 200 11.67 16.42 -26.59
N ALA A 201 11.71 17.15 -25.48
CA ALA A 201 12.00 16.57 -24.17
C ALA A 201 10.84 15.67 -23.69
N TYR A 202 9.55 16.08 -23.86
CA TYR A 202 8.43 15.20 -23.55
C TYR A 202 8.46 13.91 -24.37
N ARG A 203 8.77 13.97 -25.67
CA ARG A 203 8.88 12.77 -26.51
C ARG A 203 9.98 11.83 -26.02
N LYS A 204 11.10 12.36 -25.57
CA LYS A 204 12.19 11.55 -24.98
C LYS A 204 11.77 10.95 -23.63
N ALA A 205 11.13 11.75 -22.75
CA ALA A 205 10.67 11.29 -21.45
C ALA A 205 9.64 10.16 -21.57
N LEU A 206 8.75 10.23 -22.56
CA LEU A 206 7.72 9.22 -22.78
C LEU A 206 8.25 7.96 -23.48
N GLY A 207 9.29 8.05 -24.33
CA GLY A 207 9.93 6.95 -25.04
C GLY A 207 9.00 5.92 -25.67
N ASP A 208 9.52 5.02 -26.49
CA ASP A 208 8.71 3.95 -27.08
C ASP A 208 8.59 2.72 -26.18
N GLU A 209 9.54 2.50 -25.26
CA GLU A 209 9.65 1.30 -24.42
C GLU A 209 9.48 1.55 -22.91
N VAL A 210 9.42 2.81 -22.47
CA VAL A 210 9.29 3.15 -21.05
C VAL A 210 7.85 2.94 -20.60
N ARG A 211 7.65 2.30 -19.45
CA ARG A 211 6.33 2.22 -18.81
C ARG A 211 5.82 3.64 -18.53
N LEU A 212 4.76 4.01 -19.21
CA LEU A 212 4.09 5.28 -18.99
C LEU A 212 3.57 5.34 -17.55
N THR A 213 3.99 6.36 -16.80
CA THR A 213 3.37 6.67 -15.52
C THR A 213 2.20 7.63 -15.77
N TRP A 214 1.20 7.57 -14.90
CA TRP A 214 0.12 8.54 -14.95
C TRP A 214 0.69 9.98 -14.99
N ARG A 215 1.67 10.29 -14.13
CA ARG A 215 2.21 11.64 -14.02
C ARG A 215 2.86 12.13 -15.32
N SER A 216 3.68 11.31 -15.95
CA SER A 216 4.32 11.67 -17.23
C SER A 216 3.29 11.91 -18.34
N VAL A 217 2.23 11.09 -18.38
CA VAL A 217 1.12 11.24 -19.33
C VAL A 217 0.30 12.49 -19.05
N GLU A 218 -0.02 12.78 -17.78
CA GLU A 218 -0.74 14.00 -17.38
C GLU A 218 0.01 15.26 -17.80
N LEU A 219 1.31 15.34 -17.50
CA LEU A 219 2.12 16.53 -17.82
C LEU A 219 2.26 16.74 -19.33
N ALA A 220 2.57 15.69 -20.09
CA ALA A 220 2.68 15.77 -21.55
C ALA A 220 1.31 16.00 -22.21
N GLY A 221 0.27 15.31 -21.75
CA GLY A 221 -1.10 15.50 -22.25
C GLY A 221 -1.59 16.94 -22.02
N ASN A 222 -1.36 17.49 -20.81
CA ASN A 222 -1.66 18.88 -20.49
C ASN A 222 -0.93 19.86 -21.43
N PHE A 223 0.34 19.63 -21.73
CA PHE A 223 1.09 20.43 -22.69
C PHE A 223 0.43 20.40 -24.07
N TYR A 224 0.08 19.23 -24.62
CA TYR A 224 -0.57 19.12 -25.92
C TYR A 224 -1.97 19.75 -25.94
N GLU A 225 -2.80 19.52 -24.91
CA GLU A 225 -4.13 20.14 -24.81
C GLU A 225 -4.06 21.68 -24.85
N ARG A 226 -3.19 22.29 -24.05
CA ARG A 226 -2.99 23.75 -24.01
C ARG A 226 -2.52 24.32 -25.36
N ARG A 227 -1.87 23.51 -26.17
CA ARG A 227 -1.44 23.87 -27.53
C ARG A 227 -2.48 23.50 -28.60
N GLN A 228 -3.74 23.17 -28.19
CA GLN A 228 -4.83 22.77 -29.07
C GLN A 228 -4.53 21.51 -29.91
N ARG A 229 -3.65 20.67 -29.43
CA ARG A 229 -3.25 19.39 -30.04
C ARG A 229 -3.94 18.24 -29.32
N SER A 230 -5.27 18.29 -29.31
CA SER A 230 -6.13 17.36 -28.55
C SER A 230 -5.99 15.91 -29.00
N GLU A 231 -5.65 15.65 -30.27
CA GLU A 231 -5.50 14.28 -30.77
C GLU A 231 -4.23 13.59 -30.24
N GLU A 232 -3.13 14.33 -30.06
CA GLU A 232 -1.92 13.82 -29.44
C GLU A 232 -2.14 13.56 -27.94
N ALA A 233 -2.81 14.49 -27.25
CA ALA A 233 -3.18 14.29 -25.85
C ALA A 233 -4.08 13.07 -25.68
N ARG A 234 -5.12 12.92 -26.53
CA ARG A 234 -6.04 11.78 -26.53
C ARG A 234 -5.29 10.46 -26.64
N ARG A 235 -4.38 10.33 -27.61
CA ARG A 235 -3.60 9.10 -27.80
C ARG A 235 -2.77 8.71 -26.56
N LEU A 236 -2.23 9.69 -25.82
CA LEU A 236 -1.50 9.44 -24.59
C LEU A 236 -2.42 8.91 -23.49
N TYR A 237 -3.59 9.55 -23.30
CA TYR A 237 -4.57 9.13 -22.30
C TYR A 237 -5.17 7.76 -22.63
N GLU A 238 -5.46 7.46 -23.91
CA GLU A 238 -5.95 6.17 -24.34
C GLU A 238 -4.92 5.04 -24.16
N ARG A 239 -3.64 5.30 -24.41
CA ARG A 239 -2.56 4.34 -24.11
C ARG A 239 -2.50 3.99 -22.63
N LEU A 240 -2.68 4.98 -21.77
CA LEU A 240 -2.72 4.75 -20.32
C LEU A 240 -3.96 3.96 -19.92
N ALA A 241 -5.14 4.32 -20.46
CA ALA A 241 -6.42 3.65 -20.17
C ALA A 241 -6.47 2.19 -20.65
N GLY A 242 -5.73 1.84 -21.71
CA GLY A 242 -5.59 0.47 -22.21
C GLY A 242 -4.64 -0.43 -21.43
N GLY A 243 -3.95 0.10 -20.43
CA GLY A 243 -3.06 -0.66 -19.53
C GLY A 243 -3.80 -1.23 -18.31
N ASP A 244 -3.08 -2.04 -17.51
CA ASP A 244 -3.59 -2.60 -16.25
C ASP A 244 -4.00 -1.54 -15.20
N GLN A 245 -3.65 -0.29 -15.42
CA GLN A 245 -3.97 0.86 -14.58
C GLN A 245 -5.03 1.75 -15.27
N SER A 246 -6.13 1.17 -15.67
CA SER A 246 -7.26 1.94 -16.19
C SER A 246 -7.84 2.80 -15.08
N THR A 247 -7.92 4.09 -15.31
CA THR A 247 -8.15 4.96 -14.20
C THR A 247 -9.21 6.01 -14.53
N SER A 248 -9.97 6.34 -13.52
CA SER A 248 -10.86 7.51 -13.51
C SER A 248 -10.15 8.76 -14.05
N VAL A 249 -8.85 8.86 -13.83
CA VAL A 249 -8.00 10.00 -14.20
C VAL A 249 -7.87 10.19 -15.71
N ALA A 250 -7.60 9.10 -16.46
CA ALA A 250 -7.59 9.18 -17.92
C ALA A 250 -8.99 9.51 -18.49
N SER A 251 -10.02 8.96 -17.86
CA SER A 251 -11.41 9.22 -18.24
C SER A 251 -11.79 10.69 -18.09
N ASP A 252 -11.37 11.34 -17.02
CA ASP A 252 -11.67 12.75 -16.78
C ASP A 252 -10.96 13.68 -17.80
N ALA A 253 -9.70 13.35 -18.15
CA ALA A 253 -8.95 14.06 -19.17
C ALA A 253 -9.60 13.90 -20.57
N LEU A 254 -10.00 12.68 -20.94
CA LEU A 254 -10.70 12.40 -22.18
C LEU A 254 -12.06 13.11 -22.24
N ALA A 255 -12.80 13.15 -21.12
CA ALA A 255 -14.06 13.88 -21.03
C ALA A 255 -13.86 15.41 -21.19
N ARG A 256 -12.80 15.98 -20.63
CA ARG A 256 -12.42 17.39 -20.81
C ARG A 256 -12.12 17.70 -22.29
N ILE A 257 -11.33 16.86 -22.95
CA ILE A 257 -11.06 16.98 -24.40
C ILE A 257 -12.38 16.94 -25.20
N ALA A 258 -13.29 16.01 -24.87
CA ALA A 258 -14.57 15.89 -25.56
C ALA A 258 -15.46 17.13 -25.41
N ARG A 259 -15.33 17.86 -24.30
CA ARG A 259 -16.03 19.14 -24.08
C ARG A 259 -15.33 20.34 -24.74
N GLY A 260 -14.12 20.16 -25.29
CA GLY A 260 -13.31 21.24 -25.86
C GLY A 260 -12.75 22.22 -24.84
N GLU A 261 -12.65 21.80 -23.58
CA GLU A 261 -12.12 22.62 -22.49
C GLU A 261 -10.60 22.54 -22.45
N LEU A 262 -9.94 23.69 -22.26
CA LEU A 262 -8.48 23.73 -22.12
C LEU A 262 -8.09 23.67 -20.63
N PRO A 263 -7.16 22.82 -20.24
CA PRO A 263 -6.68 22.78 -18.87
C PRO A 263 -5.75 23.95 -18.58
N GLN A 264 -5.61 24.29 -17.29
CA GLN A 264 -4.54 25.15 -16.84
C GLN A 264 -3.20 24.40 -16.83
N ARG A 265 -2.09 25.16 -16.87
CA ARG A 265 -0.74 24.57 -16.76
C ARG A 265 -0.59 23.92 -15.39
N VAL A 266 -0.18 22.65 -15.36
CA VAL A 266 -0.02 21.88 -14.12
C VAL A 266 1.14 22.42 -13.27
N ILE A 267 2.25 22.79 -13.91
CA ILE A 267 3.41 23.41 -13.27
C ILE A 267 3.44 24.87 -13.75
N ALA A 268 2.79 25.76 -12.99
CA ALA A 268 2.59 27.16 -13.38
C ALA A 268 3.71 28.08 -12.88
N THR A 269 4.33 27.76 -11.75
CA THR A 269 5.33 28.59 -11.08
C THR A 269 6.62 27.80 -10.79
N PRO A 270 7.75 28.47 -10.53
CA PRO A 270 8.97 27.80 -10.08
C PRO A 270 8.79 27.06 -8.75
N LEU A 271 7.90 27.49 -7.87
CA LEU A 271 7.56 26.77 -6.63
C LEU A 271 6.84 25.46 -6.92
N ASP A 272 5.92 25.43 -7.90
CA ASP A 272 5.31 24.17 -8.34
C ASP A 272 6.36 23.19 -8.87
N GLY A 273 7.37 23.72 -9.57
CA GLY A 273 8.47 22.89 -10.09
C GLY A 273 9.39 22.37 -8.99
N LEU A 274 9.66 23.16 -7.95
CA LEU A 274 10.37 22.68 -6.76
C LEU A 274 9.56 21.58 -6.04
N ALA A 275 8.25 21.77 -5.91
CA ALA A 275 7.36 20.76 -5.33
C ALA A 275 7.35 19.47 -6.15
N GLU A 276 7.35 19.57 -7.49
CA GLU A 276 7.44 18.41 -8.38
C GLU A 276 8.76 17.68 -8.21
N ALA A 277 9.88 18.41 -8.17
CA ALA A 277 11.21 17.81 -7.97
C ALA A 277 11.32 17.07 -6.62
N LEU A 278 10.74 17.64 -5.55
CA LEU A 278 10.70 16.98 -4.23
C LEU A 278 9.79 15.75 -4.22
N PHE A 279 8.65 15.81 -4.92
CA PHE A 279 7.76 14.66 -5.08
C PHE A 279 8.41 13.53 -5.88
N ASP A 280 9.12 13.84 -6.96
CA ASP A 280 9.85 12.83 -7.74
C ASP A 280 10.94 12.15 -6.89
N LEU A 281 11.65 12.91 -6.05
CA LEU A 281 12.60 12.36 -5.08
C LEU A 281 11.92 11.46 -4.06
N ALA A 282 10.79 11.89 -3.51
CA ALA A 282 9.99 11.09 -2.58
C ALA A 282 9.57 9.77 -3.22
N SER A 283 9.06 9.83 -4.47
CA SER A 283 8.63 8.65 -5.22
C SER A 283 9.76 7.66 -5.53
N ILE A 284 10.99 8.15 -5.78
CA ILE A 284 12.18 7.31 -5.99
C ILE A 284 12.63 6.65 -4.68
N LEU A 285 12.45 7.34 -3.56
CA LEU A 285 12.78 6.85 -2.22
C LEU A 285 11.65 6.03 -1.58
N ASP A 286 10.54 5.82 -2.26
CA ASP A 286 9.42 5.00 -1.77
C ASP A 286 9.76 3.50 -1.82
N GLN A 287 10.66 3.10 -0.92
CA GLN A 287 11.11 1.72 -0.71
C GLN A 287 11.20 1.48 0.81
N ARG A 288 11.09 0.22 1.22
CA ARG A 288 11.03 -0.13 2.66
C ARG A 288 12.13 0.48 3.52
N GLU A 289 13.35 0.52 2.99
CA GLU A 289 14.50 1.00 3.75
C GLU A 289 14.61 2.54 3.77
N THR A 290 13.83 3.24 2.95
CA THR A 290 13.92 4.70 2.74
C THR A 290 12.60 5.44 2.91
N LEU A 291 11.57 4.78 3.46
CA LEU A 291 10.22 5.37 3.65
C LEU A 291 10.25 6.68 4.45
N ASP A 292 11.06 6.75 5.51
CA ASP A 292 11.19 8.00 6.31
C ASP A 292 11.75 9.16 5.49
N ALA A 293 12.70 8.88 4.59
CA ALA A 293 13.23 9.90 3.69
C ALA A 293 12.20 10.28 2.62
N SER A 294 11.45 9.32 2.08
CA SER A 294 10.34 9.56 1.18
C SER A 294 9.30 10.49 1.82
N LEU A 295 8.86 10.20 3.05
CA LEU A 295 7.94 11.03 3.82
C LEU A 295 8.44 12.47 3.97
N VAL A 296 9.71 12.65 4.34
CA VAL A 296 10.32 13.98 4.48
C VAL A 296 10.24 14.78 3.19
N TYR A 297 10.62 14.21 2.04
CA TYR A 297 10.55 14.93 0.76
C TYR A 297 9.11 15.18 0.30
N ALA A 298 8.19 14.24 0.54
CA ALA A 298 6.78 14.42 0.25
C ALA A 298 6.15 15.56 1.10
N ARG A 299 6.47 15.64 2.39
CA ARG A 299 6.02 16.72 3.28
C ARG A 299 6.62 18.09 2.86
N LEU A 300 7.87 18.13 2.39
CA LEU A 300 8.47 19.34 1.82
C LEU A 300 7.78 19.76 0.50
N ALA A 301 7.39 18.82 -0.34
CA ALA A 301 6.61 19.11 -1.54
C ALA A 301 5.25 19.72 -1.20
N LEU A 302 4.57 19.19 -0.17
CA LEU A 302 3.29 19.71 0.32
C LEU A 302 3.41 21.06 1.02
N ASP A 303 4.54 21.41 1.64
CA ASP A 303 4.79 22.76 2.20
C ASP A 303 4.85 23.83 1.10
N LEU A 304 5.33 23.46 -0.09
CA LEU A 304 5.34 24.36 -1.26
C LEU A 304 4.00 24.40 -1.98
N ARG A 305 3.34 23.24 -2.08
CA ARG A 305 2.09 23.05 -2.81
C ARG A 305 1.13 22.17 -2.01
N PRO A 306 0.34 22.76 -1.09
CA PRO A 306 -0.57 22.01 -0.22
C PRO A 306 -1.66 21.24 -0.98
N ASP A 307 -2.04 21.68 -2.17
CA ASP A 307 -3.03 21.08 -3.07
C ASP A 307 -2.41 20.13 -4.11
N PHE A 308 -1.34 19.42 -3.75
CA PHE A 308 -0.68 18.44 -4.62
C PHE A 308 -1.20 17.02 -4.36
N PRO A 309 -2.22 16.53 -5.10
CA PRO A 309 -2.91 15.29 -4.78
C PRO A 309 -2.00 14.05 -4.79
N LEU A 310 -0.98 14.01 -5.68
CA LEU A 310 -0.02 12.90 -5.74
C LEU A 310 0.86 12.83 -4.49
N ALA A 311 1.34 13.99 -4.01
CA ALA A 311 2.14 14.04 -2.79
C ALA A 311 1.28 13.73 -1.55
N GLN A 312 0.02 14.19 -1.52
CA GLN A 312 -0.94 13.84 -0.46
C GLN A 312 -1.21 12.33 -0.43
N LEU A 313 -1.44 11.73 -1.61
CA LEU A 313 -1.66 10.28 -1.73
C LEU A 313 -0.43 9.50 -1.26
N LEU A 314 0.78 9.90 -1.69
CA LEU A 314 2.03 9.25 -1.28
C LEU A 314 2.23 9.28 0.24
N VAL A 315 1.96 10.42 0.87
CA VAL A 315 2.03 10.54 2.34
C VAL A 315 1.05 9.60 3.01
N ALA A 316 -0.20 9.56 2.54
CA ALA A 316 -1.23 8.68 3.09
C ALA A 316 -0.87 7.19 2.91
N GLU A 317 -0.29 6.81 1.77
CA GLU A 317 0.19 5.45 1.50
C GLU A 317 1.38 5.08 2.42
N ILE A 318 2.29 6.01 2.69
CA ILE A 318 3.40 5.81 3.64
C ILE A 318 2.86 5.60 5.06
N ASP A 319 1.90 6.43 5.50
CA ASP A 319 1.26 6.28 6.81
C ASP A 319 0.51 4.95 6.93
N GLU A 320 -0.14 4.48 5.84
CA GLU A 320 -0.79 3.16 5.79
C GLU A 320 0.24 2.01 5.91
N ASP A 321 1.34 2.08 5.15
CA ASP A 321 2.43 1.08 5.20
C ASP A 321 3.08 0.99 6.59
N GLN A 322 3.18 2.14 7.28
CA GLN A 322 3.65 2.25 8.67
C GLN A 322 2.59 1.88 9.71
N LYS A 323 1.37 1.49 9.28
CA LYS A 323 0.21 1.12 10.12
C LYS A 323 -0.36 2.29 10.95
N HIS A 324 -0.12 3.52 10.52
CA HIS A 324 -0.74 4.73 11.08
C HIS A 324 -2.09 4.99 10.41
N THR A 325 -2.96 4.02 10.43
CA THR A 325 -4.23 4.03 9.68
C THR A 325 -5.09 5.27 9.97
N ALA A 326 -5.04 5.81 11.18
CA ALA A 326 -5.79 7.02 11.51
C ALA A 326 -5.22 8.28 10.83
N ALA A 327 -3.90 8.40 10.71
CA ALA A 327 -3.22 9.47 9.98
C ALA A 327 -3.47 9.32 8.48
N ALA A 328 -3.29 8.11 7.93
CA ALA A 328 -3.58 7.79 6.54
C ALA A 328 -5.03 8.17 6.16
N LEU A 329 -6.00 7.83 7.01
CA LEU A 329 -7.41 8.22 6.81
C LEU A 329 -7.58 9.75 6.75
N ALA A 330 -6.89 10.50 7.61
CA ALA A 330 -6.96 11.96 7.60
C ALA A 330 -6.36 12.54 6.31
N ASP A 331 -5.20 12.02 5.88
CA ASP A 331 -4.52 12.47 4.67
C ASP A 331 -5.31 12.09 3.40
N TYR A 332 -5.91 10.89 3.31
CA TYR A 332 -6.82 10.53 2.21
C TYR A 332 -8.02 11.48 2.12
N ARG A 333 -8.62 11.84 3.27
CA ARG A 333 -9.77 12.77 3.34
C ARG A 333 -9.41 14.23 3.03
N ALA A 334 -8.13 14.60 3.15
CA ALA A 334 -7.65 15.93 2.79
C ALA A 334 -7.52 16.13 1.28
N ILE A 335 -7.48 15.06 0.49
CA ILE A 335 -7.43 15.13 -0.97
C ILE A 335 -8.77 15.65 -1.49
N ASP A 336 -8.75 16.72 -2.32
CA ASP A 336 -9.97 17.26 -2.92
C ASP A 336 -10.72 16.16 -3.69
N PRO A 337 -11.98 15.85 -3.35
CA PRO A 337 -12.79 14.87 -4.07
C PRO A 337 -12.95 15.15 -5.57
N LYS A 338 -12.76 16.40 -5.99
CA LYS A 338 -12.82 16.83 -7.40
C LYS A 338 -11.48 16.67 -8.12
N SER A 339 -10.40 16.41 -7.39
CA SER A 339 -9.10 16.16 -8.00
C SER A 339 -9.13 14.82 -8.77
N PRO A 340 -8.24 14.63 -9.74
CA PRO A 340 -8.12 13.36 -10.45
C PRO A 340 -7.93 12.13 -9.55
N LEU A 341 -7.34 12.30 -8.38
CA LEU A 341 -7.10 11.24 -7.39
C LEU A 341 -8.17 11.17 -6.29
N GLY A 342 -9.13 12.09 -6.26
CA GLY A 342 -10.15 12.15 -5.22
C GLY A 342 -10.99 10.87 -5.12
N TRP A 343 -11.26 10.23 -6.26
CA TRP A 343 -11.98 8.95 -6.29
C TRP A 343 -11.17 7.83 -5.63
N THR A 344 -9.91 7.69 -6.01
CA THR A 344 -8.98 6.70 -5.42
C THR A 344 -8.78 6.95 -3.93
N ALA A 345 -8.60 8.22 -3.53
CA ALA A 345 -8.44 8.58 -2.12
C ALA A 345 -9.67 8.18 -1.28
N ARG A 346 -10.89 8.38 -1.80
CA ARG A 346 -12.12 7.97 -1.10
C ARG A 346 -12.23 6.45 -0.95
N LEU A 347 -11.85 5.67 -1.98
CA LEU A 347 -11.78 4.21 -1.87
C LEU A 347 -10.80 3.77 -0.77
N ARG A 348 -9.60 4.35 -0.77
CA ARG A 348 -8.58 4.08 0.26
C ARG A 348 -9.06 4.50 1.66
N ALA A 349 -9.72 5.65 1.77
CA ALA A 349 -10.30 6.10 3.03
C ALA A 349 -11.35 5.10 3.57
N ALA A 350 -12.14 4.47 2.71
CA ALA A 350 -13.09 3.45 3.13
C ALA A 350 -12.38 2.18 3.66
N VAL A 351 -11.30 1.73 3.02
CA VAL A 351 -10.47 0.62 3.53
C VAL A 351 -9.84 0.98 4.87
N ALA A 352 -9.30 2.20 5.01
CA ALA A 352 -8.74 2.68 6.27
C ALA A 352 -9.79 2.75 7.39
N LEU A 353 -11.02 3.15 7.09
CA LEU A 353 -12.14 3.10 8.04
C LEU A 353 -12.40 1.68 8.54
N ASP A 354 -12.43 0.70 7.64
CA ASP A 354 -12.61 -0.70 8.05
C ASP A 354 -11.46 -1.18 8.93
N THR A 355 -10.23 -0.89 8.57
CA THR A 355 -9.06 -1.23 9.39
C THR A 355 -9.11 -0.63 10.81
N LEU A 356 -9.81 0.50 10.97
CA LEU A 356 -10.09 1.14 12.28
C LEU A 356 -11.38 0.61 12.95
N ASP A 357 -11.90 -0.54 12.54
CA ASP A 357 -13.14 -1.15 13.01
C ASP A 357 -14.39 -0.26 12.83
N ARG A 358 -14.37 0.67 11.87
CA ARG A 358 -15.47 1.56 11.49
C ARG A 358 -16.16 1.07 10.21
N THR A 359 -16.44 -0.23 10.15
CA THR A 359 -16.93 -0.93 8.95
C THR A 359 -18.24 -0.34 8.38
N ASP A 360 -19.16 0.07 9.24
CA ASP A 360 -20.44 0.64 8.78
C ASP A 360 -20.24 2.01 8.10
N GLU A 361 -19.30 2.83 8.59
CA GLU A 361 -18.95 4.10 7.92
C GLU A 361 -18.27 3.86 6.56
N ALA A 362 -17.43 2.83 6.47
CA ALA A 362 -16.82 2.40 5.20
C ALA A 362 -17.91 1.98 4.19
N ALA A 363 -18.87 1.15 4.65
CA ALA A 363 -19.98 0.70 3.82
C ALA A 363 -20.87 1.86 3.34
N ASP A 364 -21.15 2.82 4.20
CA ASP A 364 -21.92 4.01 3.83
C ASP A 364 -21.21 4.86 2.78
N GLU A 365 -19.89 5.05 2.90
CA GLU A 365 -19.10 5.80 1.91
C GLU A 365 -19.07 5.08 0.56
N LEU A 366 -18.81 3.77 0.55
CA LEU A 366 -18.76 2.97 -0.68
C LEU A 366 -20.12 2.91 -1.38
N ASN A 367 -21.22 2.83 -0.62
CA ASN A 367 -22.58 2.91 -1.18
C ASN A 367 -22.87 4.28 -1.81
N ARG A 368 -22.43 5.38 -1.18
CA ARG A 368 -22.54 6.73 -1.76
C ARG A 368 -21.76 6.82 -3.06
N MET A 369 -20.51 6.36 -3.07
CA MET A 369 -19.66 6.32 -4.26
C MET A 369 -20.31 5.49 -5.38
N ALA A 370 -20.87 4.34 -5.05
CA ALA A 370 -21.58 3.48 -6.00
C ALA A 370 -22.82 4.17 -6.61
N ALA A 371 -23.49 5.03 -5.84
CA ALA A 371 -24.61 5.82 -6.35
C ALA A 371 -24.16 7.00 -7.23
N GLU A 372 -23.02 7.62 -6.93
CA GLU A 372 -22.44 8.72 -7.71
C GLU A 372 -21.99 8.27 -9.11
N ARG A 373 -21.42 7.04 -9.22
CA ARG A 373 -20.98 6.45 -10.50
C ARG A 373 -21.66 5.09 -10.74
N PRO A 374 -22.91 5.07 -11.25
CA PRO A 374 -23.71 3.84 -11.35
C PRO A 374 -23.15 2.78 -12.31
N LYS A 375 -22.20 3.12 -13.16
CA LYS A 375 -21.52 2.17 -14.08
C LYS A 375 -20.20 1.65 -13.55
N ASP A 376 -19.68 2.23 -12.47
CA ASP A 376 -18.42 1.84 -11.87
C ASP A 376 -18.67 0.69 -10.87
N PRO A 377 -18.07 -0.50 -11.06
CA PRO A 377 -18.21 -1.62 -10.12
C PRO A 377 -17.29 -1.52 -8.92
N GLU A 378 -16.22 -0.70 -8.96
CA GLU A 378 -15.12 -0.70 -8.00
C GLU A 378 -15.58 -0.46 -6.56
N PRO A 379 -16.44 0.52 -6.22
CA PRO A 379 -16.90 0.71 -4.85
C PRO A 379 -17.69 -0.50 -4.29
N LEU A 380 -18.40 -1.22 -5.16
CA LEU A 380 -19.16 -2.40 -4.74
C LEU A 380 -18.28 -3.65 -4.59
N ILE A 381 -17.20 -3.75 -5.36
CA ILE A 381 -16.18 -4.78 -5.19
C ILE A 381 -15.49 -4.59 -3.84
N GLU A 382 -15.05 -3.37 -3.53
CA GLU A 382 -14.41 -3.03 -2.28
C GLU A 382 -15.34 -3.27 -1.08
N LEU A 383 -16.61 -2.87 -1.19
CA LEU A 383 -17.63 -3.15 -0.17
C LEU A 383 -17.79 -4.66 0.06
N GLY A 384 -17.81 -5.45 -1.01
CA GLY A 384 -17.88 -6.91 -0.92
C GLY A 384 -16.65 -7.51 -0.22
N ASP A 385 -15.45 -7.02 -0.54
CA ASP A 385 -14.20 -7.49 0.07
C ASP A 385 -14.14 -7.16 1.57
N ILE A 386 -14.52 -5.95 1.97
CA ILE A 386 -14.64 -5.52 3.38
C ILE A 386 -15.65 -6.42 4.12
N LEU A 387 -16.87 -6.56 3.61
CA LEU A 387 -17.93 -7.34 4.26
C LEU A 387 -17.55 -8.82 4.37
N ARG A 388 -16.91 -9.39 3.38
CA ARG A 388 -16.37 -10.76 3.40
C ARG A 388 -15.30 -10.92 4.48
N GLY A 389 -14.36 -9.96 4.59
CA GLY A 389 -13.35 -9.92 5.65
C GLY A 389 -13.94 -9.87 7.06
N ARG A 390 -15.10 -9.25 7.20
CA ARG A 390 -15.87 -9.17 8.48
C ARG A 390 -16.85 -10.33 8.67
N ASN A 391 -16.75 -11.40 7.88
CA ASN A 391 -17.65 -12.57 7.90
C ASN A 391 -19.13 -12.25 7.62
N ARG A 392 -19.45 -11.08 7.06
CA ARG A 392 -20.79 -10.69 6.62
C ARG A 392 -21.07 -11.24 5.23
N PHE A 393 -21.00 -12.56 5.06
CA PHE A 393 -20.94 -13.22 3.76
C PHE A 393 -22.18 -12.96 2.88
N THR A 394 -23.38 -12.94 3.47
CA THR A 394 -24.61 -12.64 2.70
C THR A 394 -24.60 -11.22 2.16
N ASP A 395 -24.17 -10.25 2.95
CA ASP A 395 -24.06 -8.85 2.52
C ASP A 395 -22.98 -8.70 1.45
N ALA A 396 -21.84 -9.39 1.60
CA ALA A 396 -20.78 -9.43 0.61
C ALA A 396 -21.27 -9.99 -0.74
N VAL A 397 -22.05 -11.07 -0.73
CA VAL A 397 -22.66 -11.63 -1.95
C VAL A 397 -23.54 -10.59 -2.64
N ASN A 398 -24.36 -9.84 -1.90
CA ASN A 398 -25.22 -8.80 -2.46
C ASN A 398 -24.40 -7.68 -3.11
N ALA A 399 -23.31 -7.25 -2.48
CA ALA A 399 -22.41 -6.24 -3.03
C ALA A 399 -21.74 -6.73 -4.33
N TYR A 400 -21.21 -7.94 -4.34
CA TYR A 400 -20.61 -8.54 -5.54
C TYR A 400 -21.63 -8.78 -6.66
N ASP A 401 -22.88 -9.19 -6.33
CA ASP A 401 -23.95 -9.34 -7.32
C ASP A 401 -24.22 -8.00 -8.03
N ALA A 402 -24.28 -6.92 -7.25
CA ALA A 402 -24.44 -5.57 -7.78
C ALA A 402 -23.22 -5.13 -8.61
N ALA A 403 -22.00 -5.45 -8.17
CA ALA A 403 -20.77 -5.16 -8.92
C ALA A 403 -20.76 -5.88 -10.27
N ILE A 404 -21.05 -7.18 -10.32
CA ILE A 404 -21.09 -7.98 -11.54
C ILE A 404 -22.14 -7.46 -12.52
N SER A 405 -23.29 -7.00 -12.02
CA SER A 405 -24.31 -6.40 -12.89
C SER A 405 -23.81 -5.14 -13.63
N ARG A 406 -22.78 -4.47 -13.12
CA ARG A 406 -22.18 -3.27 -13.73
C ARG A 406 -21.02 -3.57 -14.67
N VAL A 407 -20.37 -4.72 -14.53
CA VAL A 407 -19.19 -5.10 -15.33
C VAL A 407 -19.52 -5.26 -16.82
N GLY A 408 -20.77 -5.63 -17.17
CA GLY A 408 -21.14 -5.93 -18.57
C GLY A 408 -20.42 -7.18 -19.08
N ASP A 409 -19.72 -7.05 -20.22
CA ASP A 409 -18.93 -8.16 -20.78
C ASP A 409 -17.67 -8.38 -19.94
N ALA A 410 -17.63 -9.51 -19.23
CA ALA A 410 -16.53 -9.85 -18.33
C ALA A 410 -15.22 -10.07 -19.10
N GLN A 411 -14.19 -9.32 -18.73
CA GLN A 411 -12.83 -9.39 -19.28
C GLN A 411 -11.93 -10.25 -18.37
N PRO A 412 -10.74 -10.70 -18.85
CA PRO A 412 -9.83 -11.53 -18.07
C PRO A 412 -9.52 -11.02 -16.66
N GLN A 413 -9.39 -9.71 -16.46
CA GLN A 413 -9.10 -9.12 -15.13
C GLN A 413 -10.22 -9.33 -14.10
N HIS A 414 -11.46 -9.55 -14.53
CA HIS A 414 -12.60 -9.74 -13.64
C HIS A 414 -12.66 -11.12 -12.96
N TRP A 415 -11.72 -12.02 -13.24
CA TRP A 415 -11.67 -13.34 -12.59
C TRP A 415 -11.66 -13.24 -11.06
N ARG A 416 -11.02 -12.18 -10.51
CA ARG A 416 -10.94 -11.96 -9.06
C ARG A 416 -12.32 -11.71 -8.44
N LEU A 417 -13.15 -10.92 -9.11
CA LEU A 417 -14.51 -10.61 -8.65
C LEU A 417 -15.35 -11.88 -8.52
N TYR A 418 -15.30 -12.76 -9.54
CA TYR A 418 -15.99 -14.06 -9.48
C TYR A 418 -15.40 -14.96 -8.38
N TYR A 419 -14.09 -14.98 -8.22
CA TYR A 419 -13.43 -15.73 -7.15
C TYR A 419 -13.83 -15.22 -5.76
N SER A 420 -13.81 -13.91 -5.52
CA SER A 420 -14.22 -13.31 -4.24
C SER A 420 -15.69 -13.59 -3.91
N ARG A 421 -16.59 -13.48 -4.92
CA ARG A 421 -18.00 -13.83 -4.72
C ARG A 421 -18.18 -15.31 -4.44
N ALA A 422 -17.46 -16.18 -5.12
CA ALA A 422 -17.51 -17.63 -4.88
C ALA A 422 -17.13 -17.98 -3.44
N ALA A 423 -16.09 -17.35 -2.90
CA ALA A 423 -15.72 -17.54 -1.50
C ALA A 423 -16.82 -17.10 -0.53
N ALA A 424 -17.47 -15.97 -0.78
CA ALA A 424 -18.60 -15.51 0.04
C ALA A 424 -19.84 -16.43 -0.10
N LEU A 425 -20.13 -16.91 -1.30
CA LEU A 425 -21.22 -17.85 -1.59
C LEU A 425 -21.02 -19.19 -0.88
N GLU A 426 -19.82 -19.74 -0.92
CA GLU A 426 -19.48 -20.99 -0.24
C GLU A 426 -19.70 -20.84 1.28
N ARG A 427 -19.12 -19.78 1.89
CA ARG A 427 -19.25 -19.50 3.32
C ARG A 427 -20.71 -19.18 3.74
N SER A 428 -21.55 -18.74 2.82
CA SER A 428 -23.01 -18.57 3.03
C SER A 428 -23.85 -19.81 2.65
N GLY A 429 -23.21 -20.95 2.34
CA GLY A 429 -23.89 -22.22 2.06
C GLY A 429 -24.49 -22.31 0.63
N GLN A 430 -24.13 -21.44 -0.30
CA GLN A 430 -24.67 -21.39 -1.66
C GLN A 430 -23.71 -22.03 -2.69
N TRP A 431 -23.30 -23.29 -2.42
CA TRP A 431 -22.26 -23.97 -3.20
C TRP A 431 -22.49 -23.98 -4.72
N ALA A 432 -23.70 -24.28 -5.17
CA ALA A 432 -23.97 -24.36 -6.62
C ALA A 432 -23.65 -23.05 -7.36
N ARG A 433 -23.87 -21.89 -6.74
CA ARG A 433 -23.48 -20.59 -7.29
C ARG A 433 -21.97 -20.39 -7.18
N ALA A 434 -21.35 -20.77 -6.06
CA ALA A 434 -19.92 -20.67 -5.83
C ALA A 434 -19.14 -21.47 -6.89
N GLU A 435 -19.56 -22.70 -7.17
CA GLU A 435 -18.96 -23.57 -8.20
C GLU A 435 -19.06 -22.93 -9.59
N ALA A 436 -20.22 -22.38 -9.94
CA ALA A 436 -20.41 -21.68 -11.22
C ALA A 436 -19.46 -20.49 -11.36
N ASP A 437 -19.27 -19.72 -10.30
CA ASP A 437 -18.35 -18.58 -10.29
C ASP A 437 -16.89 -18.99 -10.38
N LEU A 438 -16.47 -20.05 -9.69
CA LEU A 438 -15.10 -20.57 -9.80
C LEU A 438 -14.81 -21.08 -11.22
N LYS A 439 -15.77 -21.76 -11.84
CA LYS A 439 -15.66 -22.15 -13.26
C LYS A 439 -15.55 -20.92 -14.15
N ARG A 440 -16.39 -19.89 -13.91
CA ARG A 440 -16.33 -18.65 -14.67
C ARG A 440 -14.99 -17.91 -14.50
N ALA A 441 -14.44 -17.90 -13.30
CA ALA A 441 -13.10 -17.34 -13.05
C ALA A 441 -12.00 -18.05 -13.85
N LEU A 442 -12.08 -19.40 -14.00
CA LEU A 442 -11.14 -20.17 -14.83
C LEU A 442 -11.35 -19.96 -16.33
N GLU A 443 -12.59 -19.74 -16.78
CA GLU A 443 -12.85 -19.35 -18.18
C GLU A 443 -12.20 -18.00 -18.52
N LEU A 444 -12.31 -17.03 -17.60
CA LEU A 444 -11.72 -15.69 -17.78
C LEU A 444 -10.20 -15.71 -17.71
N LYS A 445 -9.64 -16.50 -16.80
CA LYS A 445 -8.19 -16.64 -16.64
C LYS A 445 -7.84 -18.10 -16.32
N PRO A 446 -7.59 -18.91 -17.35
CA PRO A 446 -7.12 -20.28 -17.16
C PRO A 446 -5.83 -20.35 -16.35
N ASP A 447 -5.58 -21.48 -15.71
CA ASP A 447 -4.37 -21.71 -14.91
C ASP A 447 -4.17 -20.73 -13.73
N GLN A 448 -5.27 -20.17 -13.17
CA GLN A 448 -5.16 -19.40 -11.93
C GLN A 448 -4.98 -20.36 -10.73
N PRO A 449 -3.80 -20.38 -10.07
CA PRO A 449 -3.52 -21.37 -9.03
C PRO A 449 -4.51 -21.34 -7.87
N LEU A 450 -4.90 -20.12 -7.43
CA LEU A 450 -5.86 -19.95 -6.33
C LEU A 450 -7.23 -20.53 -6.67
N VAL A 451 -7.71 -20.30 -7.90
CA VAL A 451 -9.04 -20.78 -8.33
C VAL A 451 -9.00 -22.30 -8.55
N LEU A 452 -7.94 -22.82 -9.19
CA LEU A 452 -7.73 -24.25 -9.37
C LEU A 452 -7.69 -24.99 -8.03
N ASN A 453 -6.95 -24.43 -7.07
CA ASN A 453 -6.85 -24.98 -5.72
C ASN A 453 -8.21 -24.98 -5.03
N TYR A 454 -8.90 -23.85 -5.04
CA TYR A 454 -10.17 -23.70 -4.33
C TYR A 454 -11.25 -24.62 -4.87
N LEU A 455 -11.45 -24.64 -6.19
CA LEU A 455 -12.45 -25.49 -6.84
C LEU A 455 -12.11 -26.97 -6.67
N GLY A 456 -10.84 -27.34 -6.91
CA GLY A 456 -10.39 -28.73 -6.80
C GLY A 456 -10.48 -29.26 -5.38
N TYR A 457 -10.03 -28.48 -4.40
CA TYR A 457 -10.15 -28.81 -2.99
C TYR A 457 -11.61 -28.98 -2.56
N SER A 458 -12.48 -28.01 -2.90
CA SER A 458 -13.89 -28.06 -2.53
C SER A 458 -14.61 -29.28 -3.11
N TRP A 459 -14.32 -29.67 -4.33
CA TRP A 459 -14.87 -30.88 -4.93
C TRP A 459 -14.43 -32.14 -4.18
N ILE A 460 -13.15 -32.24 -3.84
CA ILE A 460 -12.61 -33.39 -3.11
C ILE A 460 -13.19 -33.47 -1.71
N ASP A 461 -13.29 -32.34 -1.01
CA ASP A 461 -13.85 -32.29 0.33
C ASP A 461 -15.33 -32.71 0.36
N ARG A 462 -16.08 -32.36 -0.68
CA ARG A 462 -17.48 -32.75 -0.86
C ARG A 462 -17.67 -34.16 -1.41
N GLY A 463 -16.59 -34.84 -1.82
CA GLY A 463 -16.66 -36.15 -2.46
C GLY A 463 -17.15 -36.12 -3.91
N GLU A 464 -17.10 -34.97 -4.55
CA GLU A 464 -17.55 -34.72 -5.94
C GLU A 464 -16.34 -34.62 -6.87
N HIS A 465 -16.46 -35.00 -8.12
CA HIS A 465 -15.44 -34.80 -9.17
C HIS A 465 -13.99 -35.09 -8.76
N LEU A 466 -13.75 -36.17 -7.99
CA LEU A 466 -12.48 -36.45 -7.29
C LEU A 466 -11.26 -36.43 -8.22
N ASP A 467 -11.32 -37.08 -9.40
CA ASP A 467 -10.19 -37.11 -10.32
C ASP A 467 -9.88 -35.75 -10.94
N GLN A 468 -10.93 -34.98 -11.26
CA GLN A 468 -10.78 -33.62 -11.78
C GLN A 468 -10.24 -32.69 -10.71
N GLY A 469 -10.79 -32.78 -9.48
CA GLY A 469 -10.33 -31.99 -8.34
C GLY A 469 -8.84 -32.24 -8.04
N LEU A 470 -8.42 -33.50 -7.99
CA LEU A 470 -7.00 -33.84 -7.79
C LEU A 470 -6.10 -33.30 -8.91
N SER A 471 -6.54 -33.38 -10.17
CA SER A 471 -5.80 -32.82 -11.30
C SER A 471 -5.64 -31.30 -11.17
N MET A 472 -6.69 -30.60 -10.75
CA MET A 472 -6.66 -29.15 -10.55
C MET A 472 -5.70 -28.74 -9.41
N VAL A 473 -5.78 -29.42 -8.25
CA VAL A 473 -4.90 -29.11 -7.12
C VAL A 473 -3.43 -29.43 -7.45
N ARG A 474 -3.16 -30.52 -8.17
CA ARG A 474 -1.81 -30.82 -8.69
C ARG A 474 -1.31 -29.69 -9.60
N ARG A 475 -2.16 -29.24 -10.53
CA ARG A 475 -1.80 -28.14 -11.42
C ARG A 475 -1.53 -26.84 -10.66
N ALA A 476 -2.29 -26.54 -9.60
CA ALA A 476 -2.03 -25.40 -8.73
C ALA A 476 -0.65 -25.50 -8.06
N VAL A 477 -0.26 -26.68 -7.56
CA VAL A 477 1.09 -26.91 -6.97
C VAL A 477 2.19 -26.76 -8.01
N GLU A 478 2.01 -27.25 -9.25
CA GLU A 478 2.97 -27.04 -10.34
C GLU A 478 3.23 -25.56 -10.62
N LEU A 479 2.15 -24.74 -10.60
CA LEU A 479 2.22 -23.30 -10.85
C LEU A 479 2.77 -22.51 -9.65
N ARG A 480 2.55 -23.01 -8.42
CA ARG A 480 3.02 -22.40 -7.17
C ARG A 480 3.60 -23.42 -6.19
N PRO A 481 4.77 -24.00 -6.48
CA PRO A 481 5.33 -25.12 -5.70
C PRO A 481 5.80 -24.74 -4.29
N ASN A 482 5.92 -23.44 -4.00
CA ASN A 482 6.35 -22.89 -2.71
C ASN A 482 5.21 -22.19 -1.95
N ASP A 483 3.96 -22.34 -2.39
CA ASP A 483 2.78 -21.88 -1.66
C ASP A 483 2.33 -23.00 -0.72
N GLY A 484 2.64 -22.86 0.57
CA GLY A 484 2.39 -23.89 1.58
C GLY A 484 0.92 -24.27 1.71
N TYR A 485 -0.01 -23.34 1.52
CA TYR A 485 -1.45 -23.62 1.56
C TYR A 485 -1.93 -24.44 0.36
N ILE A 486 -1.37 -24.18 -0.82
CA ILE A 486 -1.68 -24.98 -2.03
C ILE A 486 -1.08 -26.39 -1.90
N VAL A 487 0.13 -26.50 -1.34
CA VAL A 487 0.79 -27.80 -1.09
C VAL A 487 0.03 -28.59 -0.03
N ASP A 488 -0.44 -27.96 1.06
CA ASP A 488 -1.31 -28.58 2.07
C ASP A 488 -2.61 -29.10 1.45
N SER A 489 -3.26 -28.32 0.62
CA SER A 489 -4.48 -28.73 -0.09
C SER A 489 -4.27 -29.99 -0.93
N LEU A 490 -3.09 -30.16 -1.56
CA LEU A 490 -2.76 -31.38 -2.29
C LEU A 490 -2.54 -32.57 -1.34
N GLY A 491 -1.85 -32.35 -0.23
CA GLY A 491 -1.68 -33.35 0.81
C GLY A 491 -3.02 -33.82 1.39
N TRP A 492 -3.90 -32.88 1.70
CA TRP A 492 -5.26 -33.16 2.17
C TRP A 492 -6.11 -33.88 1.12
N ALA A 493 -5.99 -33.49 -0.17
CA ALA A 493 -6.64 -34.19 -1.26
C ALA A 493 -6.26 -35.67 -1.30
N TYR A 494 -4.99 -36.00 -1.21
CA TYR A 494 -4.52 -37.37 -1.12
C TYR A 494 -5.04 -38.10 0.15
N TYR A 495 -5.08 -37.39 1.28
CA TYR A 495 -5.65 -37.94 2.51
C TYR A 495 -7.13 -38.32 2.33
N ARG A 496 -7.94 -37.45 1.75
CA ARG A 496 -9.37 -37.71 1.49
C ARG A 496 -9.58 -38.88 0.50
N LEU A 497 -8.64 -39.11 -0.41
CA LEU A 497 -8.63 -40.23 -1.36
C LEU A 497 -8.08 -41.54 -0.76
N GLY A 498 -7.62 -41.55 0.51
CA GLY A 498 -7.04 -42.71 1.16
C GLY A 498 -5.59 -43.00 0.73
N GLU A 499 -4.94 -42.13 0.00
CA GLU A 499 -3.54 -42.23 -0.44
C GLU A 499 -2.59 -41.66 0.61
N PHE A 500 -2.57 -42.27 1.81
CA PHE A 500 -1.90 -41.71 2.99
C PHE A 500 -0.39 -41.47 2.84
N ALA A 501 0.30 -42.29 2.02
CA ALA A 501 1.71 -42.08 1.75
C ALA A 501 1.98 -40.78 0.98
N ASN A 502 1.22 -40.55 -0.07
CA ASN A 502 1.28 -39.30 -0.84
C ASN A 502 0.84 -38.11 0.02
N ALA A 503 -0.23 -38.26 0.82
CA ALA A 503 -0.68 -37.26 1.75
C ALA A 503 0.45 -36.79 2.69
N THR A 504 1.13 -37.75 3.33
CA THR A 504 2.23 -37.42 4.23
C THR A 504 3.36 -36.71 3.53
N GLN A 505 3.76 -37.15 2.33
CA GLN A 505 4.84 -36.51 1.58
C GLN A 505 4.56 -35.03 1.31
N PHE A 506 3.33 -34.69 0.87
CA PHE A 506 2.98 -33.30 0.57
C PHE A 506 2.72 -32.48 1.83
N LEU A 507 2.14 -33.05 2.90
CA LEU A 507 1.95 -32.36 4.18
C LEU A 507 3.27 -32.12 4.91
N GLU A 508 4.26 -33.03 4.82
CA GLU A 508 5.62 -32.78 5.31
C GLU A 508 6.26 -31.60 4.55
N LYS A 509 6.07 -31.50 3.22
CA LYS A 509 6.51 -30.35 2.45
C LYS A 509 5.74 -29.06 2.83
N ALA A 510 4.44 -29.14 3.08
CA ALA A 510 3.64 -28.00 3.51
C ALA A 510 4.11 -27.45 4.87
N ILE A 511 4.46 -28.33 5.83
CA ILE A 511 4.97 -27.92 7.14
C ILE A 511 6.37 -27.27 7.06
N GLU A 512 7.20 -27.64 6.07
CA GLU A 512 8.47 -26.95 5.81
C GLU A 512 8.23 -25.50 5.38
N LEU A 513 7.15 -25.24 4.65
CA LEU A 513 6.78 -23.92 4.16
C LEU A 513 5.99 -23.12 5.20
N LEU A 514 5.16 -23.77 6.01
CA LEU A 514 4.26 -23.18 7.00
C LEU A 514 4.38 -23.89 8.36
N PRO A 515 5.54 -23.80 9.05
CA PRO A 515 5.80 -24.59 10.26
C PRO A 515 4.90 -24.23 11.45
N GLU A 516 4.34 -23.02 11.47
CA GLU A 516 3.52 -22.50 12.57
C GLU A 516 2.02 -22.46 12.25
N ASP A 517 1.61 -23.01 11.10
CA ASP A 517 0.19 -23.05 10.75
C ASP A 517 -0.52 -24.19 11.49
N PRO A 518 -1.60 -23.91 12.27
CA PRO A 518 -2.28 -24.93 13.05
C PRO A 518 -3.00 -25.97 12.18
N THR A 519 -3.55 -25.57 11.03
CA THR A 519 -4.28 -26.47 10.13
C THR A 519 -3.35 -27.45 9.44
N VAL A 520 -2.20 -26.97 8.96
CA VAL A 520 -1.19 -27.82 8.32
C VAL A 520 -0.63 -28.84 9.32
N ASN A 521 -0.39 -28.43 10.58
CA ASN A 521 0.03 -29.36 11.65
C ASN A 521 -1.06 -30.39 11.97
N ASP A 522 -2.33 -30.00 12.00
CA ASP A 522 -3.46 -30.92 12.24
C ASP A 522 -3.59 -31.94 11.11
N HIS A 523 -3.56 -31.49 9.85
CA HIS A 523 -3.62 -32.36 8.67
C HIS A 523 -2.47 -33.37 8.63
N LEU A 524 -1.24 -32.96 8.95
CA LEU A 524 -0.10 -33.88 9.01
C LEU A 524 -0.25 -34.90 10.13
N GLY A 525 -0.79 -34.47 11.28
CA GLY A 525 -1.12 -35.37 12.37
C GLY A 525 -2.13 -36.43 11.94
N ASP A 526 -3.18 -36.07 11.24
CA ASP A 526 -4.18 -36.98 10.70
C ASP A 526 -3.56 -37.99 9.71
N ALA A 527 -2.68 -37.54 8.81
CA ALA A 527 -1.99 -38.41 7.85
C ALA A 527 -1.04 -39.41 8.53
N TYR A 528 -0.26 -38.97 9.51
CA TYR A 528 0.59 -39.87 10.31
C TYR A 528 -0.22 -40.91 11.04
N TRP A 529 -1.35 -40.51 11.64
CA TRP A 529 -2.21 -41.45 12.35
C TRP A 529 -2.71 -42.57 11.43
N GLN A 530 -3.17 -42.24 10.21
CA GLN A 530 -3.65 -43.23 9.25
C GLN A 530 -2.55 -44.25 8.87
N GLN A 531 -1.29 -43.83 8.82
CA GLN A 531 -0.14 -44.67 8.56
C GLN A 531 0.33 -45.47 9.79
N GLY A 532 -0.31 -45.34 10.95
CA GLY A 532 0.07 -46.04 12.18
C GLY A 532 1.20 -45.33 12.97
N ARG A 533 1.63 -44.15 12.56
CA ARG A 533 2.65 -43.31 13.21
C ARG A 533 2.00 -42.48 14.34
N ALA A 534 1.44 -43.19 15.33
CA ALA A 534 0.61 -42.59 16.37
C ALA A 534 1.36 -41.59 17.29
N VAL A 535 2.66 -41.78 17.47
CA VAL A 535 3.49 -40.87 18.29
C VAL A 535 3.67 -39.57 17.57
N GLU A 536 4.09 -39.59 16.31
CA GLU A 536 4.30 -38.42 15.49
C GLU A 536 2.99 -37.66 15.27
N ALA A 537 1.88 -38.37 15.07
CA ALA A 537 0.55 -37.77 14.96
C ALA A 537 0.22 -36.91 16.19
N ARG A 538 0.41 -37.44 17.40
CA ARG A 538 0.15 -36.70 18.63
C ARG A 538 1.07 -35.48 18.82
N TYR A 539 2.32 -35.56 18.34
CA TYR A 539 3.21 -34.40 18.36
C TYR A 539 2.71 -33.28 17.43
N GLN A 540 2.26 -33.61 16.23
CA GLN A 540 1.73 -32.63 15.29
C GLN A 540 0.43 -31.98 15.80
N TRP A 541 -0.51 -32.74 16.33
CA TRP A 541 -1.74 -32.22 16.94
C TRP A 541 -1.44 -31.29 18.14
N ARG A 542 -0.43 -31.60 18.98
CA ARG A 542 -0.01 -30.71 20.06
C ARG A 542 0.62 -29.42 19.52
N ARG A 543 1.38 -29.51 18.44
CA ARG A 543 1.89 -28.30 17.75
C ARG A 543 0.75 -27.47 17.18
N ALA A 544 -0.25 -28.09 16.57
CA ALA A 544 -1.43 -27.36 16.12
C ALA A 544 -2.08 -26.53 17.25
N LEU A 545 -2.26 -27.13 18.46
CA LEU A 545 -2.76 -26.38 19.62
C LEU A 545 -1.83 -25.25 20.08
N GLN A 546 -0.50 -25.44 20.00
CA GLN A 546 0.46 -24.42 20.37
C GLN A 546 0.36 -23.17 19.50
N PHE A 547 0.01 -23.33 18.24
CA PHE A 547 -0.14 -22.24 17.27
C PHE A 547 -1.54 -21.63 17.24
N LYS A 548 -2.33 -21.83 18.29
CA LYS A 548 -3.63 -21.19 18.53
C LYS A 548 -4.61 -21.36 17.37
N PRO A 549 -5.09 -22.60 17.12
CA PRO A 549 -6.12 -22.85 16.11
C PRO A 549 -7.42 -22.09 16.46
N GLU A 550 -8.34 -22.01 15.52
CA GLU A 550 -9.66 -21.43 15.77
C GLU A 550 -10.39 -22.15 16.91
N ALA A 551 -11.20 -21.42 17.69
CA ALA A 551 -11.78 -21.91 18.93
C ALA A 551 -12.66 -23.18 18.75
N ASP A 552 -13.28 -23.35 17.60
CA ASP A 552 -14.10 -24.51 17.23
C ASP A 552 -13.22 -25.75 16.93
N GLN A 553 -11.98 -25.57 16.49
CA GLN A 553 -11.03 -26.66 16.18
C GLN A 553 -10.35 -27.20 17.44
N VAL A 554 -10.14 -26.38 18.48
CA VAL A 554 -9.40 -26.74 19.70
C VAL A 554 -9.91 -28.07 20.27
N LYS A 555 -11.21 -28.18 20.52
CA LYS A 555 -11.80 -29.39 21.12
C LYS A 555 -11.68 -30.62 20.23
N ALA A 556 -11.74 -30.44 18.92
CA ALA A 556 -11.55 -31.53 17.97
C ALA A 556 -10.11 -32.06 18.02
N ILE A 557 -9.12 -31.17 18.04
CA ILE A 557 -7.70 -31.53 18.12
C ILE A 557 -7.38 -32.19 19.47
N GLU A 558 -7.89 -31.67 20.58
CA GLU A 558 -7.74 -32.32 21.90
C GLU A 558 -8.28 -33.77 21.90
N THR A 559 -9.45 -33.97 21.30
CA THR A 559 -10.02 -35.31 21.15
C THR A 559 -9.13 -36.22 20.32
N LYS A 560 -8.53 -35.71 19.23
CA LYS A 560 -7.56 -36.48 18.41
C LYS A 560 -6.32 -36.87 19.22
N ILE A 561 -5.80 -36.02 20.08
CA ILE A 561 -4.64 -36.29 20.93
C ILE A 561 -4.94 -37.42 21.90
N ASP A 562 -6.10 -37.42 22.54
CA ASP A 562 -6.48 -38.40 23.57
C ASP A 562 -6.89 -39.75 22.98
N GLN A 563 -7.79 -39.73 22.01
CA GLN A 563 -8.46 -40.93 21.50
C GLN A 563 -7.96 -41.37 20.11
N GLY A 564 -7.23 -40.51 19.40
CA GLY A 564 -6.94 -40.69 17.99
C GLY A 564 -8.17 -40.47 17.11
N ILE A 565 -8.03 -40.80 15.83
CA ILE A 565 -9.12 -40.76 14.86
C ILE A 565 -9.42 -42.11 14.27
N ALA A 566 -10.62 -42.29 13.76
CA ALA A 566 -11.01 -43.52 13.09
C ALA A 566 -10.10 -43.83 11.90
N LYS A 567 -9.77 -45.13 11.72
CA LYS A 567 -9.03 -45.56 10.53
C LYS A 567 -9.93 -45.47 9.30
N LEU A 568 -9.47 -44.75 8.31
CA LEU A 568 -10.11 -44.69 7.00
C LEU A 568 -9.67 -45.85 6.12
N PRO A 569 -10.51 -46.32 5.18
CA PRO A 569 -10.08 -47.34 4.20
C PRO A 569 -8.96 -46.74 3.35
N ALA A 570 -7.82 -47.43 3.27
CA ALA A 570 -6.80 -47.09 2.31
C ALA A 570 -7.33 -47.27 0.89
N ALA A 571 -6.92 -46.39 -0.04
CA ALA A 571 -7.24 -46.60 -1.46
C ALA A 571 -6.79 -48.00 -1.85
N ALA A 572 -7.69 -48.80 -2.40
CA ALA A 572 -7.33 -50.09 -2.94
C ALA A 572 -6.19 -49.90 -3.97
N ALA A 573 -5.15 -50.69 -3.90
CA ALA A 573 -3.96 -50.62 -4.77
C ALA A 573 -4.26 -50.95 -6.25
N ALA A 574 -5.39 -50.45 -6.78
CA ALA A 574 -5.96 -50.76 -8.07
C ALA A 574 -6.09 -49.50 -8.96
N ARG A 575 -5.02 -48.70 -9.05
CA ARG A 575 -4.85 -47.71 -10.16
C ARG A 575 -3.42 -47.71 -10.66
N GLY A 576 -2.89 -48.92 -10.88
CA GLY A 576 -1.62 -49.16 -11.54
C GLY A 576 -1.88 -50.07 -12.74
N GLY A 577 -2.05 -49.46 -13.90
CA GLY A 577 -2.15 -50.12 -15.16
C GLY A 577 -2.04 -49.10 -16.26
#